data_2de45f8a9de3ee641165350c5f9f5b16
#
_entry.id   2de45f8a9de3ee641165350c5f9f5b16
#
_cell.length_a   1.000
_cell.length_b   1.000
_cell.length_c   1.000
_cell.angle_alpha   90.00
_cell.angle_beta   90.00
_cell.angle_gamma   90.00
#
_symmetry.space_group_name_H-M   'P 1'
#
loop_
_entity.id
_entity.type
_entity.pdbx_description
1 polymer ?
#
loop_
_entity_poly.entity_id
_entity_poly.type
_entity_poly.pdbx_seq_one_letter_code
_entity_poly.pdbx_strand_id
1 'polypeptide(L)'
;MRIKTQIRYECEEVILYEPTKSQLAELKHIVYENTKMDLEKGVATTEYSYDIMRYIFKFYTTIGDEVDELTDDELEDLIENGNHKIQGLMRAITEMLREIASNSLYELESAIKTYNEQKKADELLQKANKLKKELEEKMNLNNKKLDLKKLLKNKKN
;
A
#
# COMPACT_ATOMS: atom_id res chain seq x y z
N MET A 1 -2.53 9.04 -25.75
CA MET A 1 -1.62 8.75 -24.63
C MET A 1 -0.63 9.90 -24.48
N ARG A 2 -0.24 10.22 -23.25
CA ARG A 2 0.78 11.23 -22.98
C ARG A 2 2.15 10.55 -22.97
N ILE A 3 3.16 11.17 -23.57
CA ILE A 3 4.53 10.62 -23.61
C ILE A 3 5.20 10.90 -22.27
N LYS A 4 5.67 9.86 -21.58
CA LYS A 4 6.51 9.97 -20.38
C LYS A 4 7.97 10.14 -20.76
N THR A 5 8.46 9.30 -21.67
CA THR A 5 9.85 9.31 -22.10
C THR A 5 9.96 8.90 -23.57
N GLN A 6 10.81 9.55 -24.30
CA GLN A 6 11.12 9.28 -25.70
C GLN A 6 12.62 8.98 -25.82
N ILE A 7 12.94 7.79 -26.29
CA ILE A 7 14.32 7.33 -26.42
C ILE A 7 14.64 7.21 -27.90
N ARG A 8 15.63 7.97 -28.35
CA ARG A 8 16.10 7.97 -29.74
C ARG A 8 17.52 7.41 -29.78
N TYR A 9 17.73 6.48 -30.67
CA TYR A 9 19.03 5.95 -30.98
C TYR A 9 19.17 5.75 -32.48
N GLU A 10 20.14 6.44 -33.11
CA GLU A 10 20.29 6.49 -34.57
C GLU A 10 19.00 7.00 -35.26
N CYS A 11 18.40 6.19 -36.15
CA CYS A 11 17.15 6.50 -36.84
C CYS A 11 15.90 5.85 -36.19
N GLU A 12 16.07 5.18 -35.05
CA GLU A 12 14.98 4.47 -34.38
C GLU A 12 14.55 5.19 -33.10
N GLU A 13 13.25 5.07 -32.80
CA GLU A 13 12.62 5.71 -31.65
C GLU A 13 11.76 4.71 -30.90
N VAL A 14 11.87 4.71 -29.58
CA VAL A 14 10.97 4.00 -28.69
C VAL A 14 10.36 4.98 -27.70
N ILE A 15 9.05 4.90 -27.52
CA ILE A 15 8.31 5.78 -26.63
C ILE A 15 7.76 4.96 -25.45
N LEU A 16 7.94 5.50 -24.24
CA LEU A 16 7.22 5.09 -23.06
C LEU A 16 6.10 6.08 -22.79
N TYR A 17 4.88 5.61 -22.69
CA TYR A 17 3.69 6.41 -22.42
C TYR A 17 3.40 6.49 -20.91
N GLU A 18 2.82 7.62 -20.49
CA GLU A 18 2.27 7.74 -19.15
C GLU A 18 1.00 6.88 -19.00
N PRO A 19 0.87 6.11 -17.90
CA PRO A 19 -0.37 5.42 -17.60
C PRO A 19 -1.53 6.40 -17.44
N THR A 20 -2.69 6.04 -17.96
CA THR A 20 -3.94 6.71 -17.61
C THR A 20 -4.30 6.43 -16.14
N LYS A 21 -5.24 7.19 -15.56
CA LYS A 21 -5.67 6.95 -14.18
C LYS A 21 -6.15 5.51 -13.91
N SER A 22 -6.87 4.92 -14.87
CA SER A 22 -7.34 3.53 -14.77
C SER A 22 -6.17 2.54 -14.81
N GLN A 23 -5.27 2.72 -15.75
CA GLN A 23 -4.07 1.90 -15.91
C GLN A 23 -3.11 2.05 -14.73
N LEU A 24 -3.02 3.25 -14.14
CA LEU A 24 -2.21 3.47 -12.95
C LEU A 24 -2.75 2.68 -11.75
N ALA A 25 -4.08 2.57 -11.60
CA ALA A 25 -4.69 1.77 -10.54
C ALA A 25 -4.37 0.28 -10.72
N GLU A 26 -4.39 -0.22 -11.96
CA GLU A 26 -4.02 -1.58 -12.30
C GLU A 26 -2.53 -1.86 -12.05
N LEU A 27 -1.64 -0.95 -12.49
CA LEU A 27 -0.21 -1.06 -12.19
C LEU A 27 0.10 -1.01 -10.69
N LYS A 28 -0.58 -0.17 -9.91
CA LYS A 28 -0.46 -0.16 -8.44
C LYS A 28 -0.82 -1.52 -7.85
N HIS A 29 -1.88 -2.14 -8.32
CA HIS A 29 -2.31 -3.47 -7.86
C HIS A 29 -1.26 -4.53 -8.20
N ILE A 30 -0.77 -4.55 -9.44
CA ILE A 30 0.30 -5.45 -9.89
C ILE A 30 1.57 -5.26 -9.03
N VAL A 31 2.01 -4.02 -8.82
CA VAL A 31 3.18 -3.72 -7.99
C VAL A 31 2.97 -4.19 -6.56
N TYR A 32 1.80 -3.94 -5.98
CA TYR A 32 1.46 -4.34 -4.62
C TYR A 32 1.49 -5.86 -4.43
N GLU A 33 0.89 -6.62 -5.33
CA GLU A 33 0.85 -8.08 -5.26
C GLU A 33 2.24 -8.72 -5.40
N ASN A 34 3.15 -8.06 -6.12
CA ASN A 34 4.51 -8.55 -6.36
C ASN A 34 5.55 -7.94 -5.42
N THR A 35 5.12 -7.14 -4.42
CA THR A 35 6.00 -6.55 -3.42
C THR A 35 5.99 -7.38 -2.14
N LYS A 36 7.14 -7.92 -1.78
CA LYS A 36 7.38 -8.62 -0.51
C LYS A 36 7.98 -7.63 0.49
N MET A 37 7.35 -7.49 1.65
CA MET A 37 7.88 -6.68 2.75
C MET A 37 8.61 -7.58 3.77
N ASP A 38 9.88 -7.30 3.98
CA ASP A 38 10.63 -7.80 5.14
C ASP A 38 10.47 -6.78 6.27
N LEU A 39 9.50 -7.02 7.16
CA LEU A 39 9.18 -6.12 8.27
C LEU A 39 10.31 -6.01 9.30
N GLU A 40 11.19 -7.03 9.40
CA GLU A 40 12.31 -7.02 10.34
C GLU A 40 13.44 -6.11 9.83
N LYS A 41 13.66 -6.10 8.52
CA LYS A 41 14.70 -5.28 7.88
C LYS A 41 14.18 -3.94 7.40
N GLY A 42 12.84 -3.74 7.36
CA GLY A 42 12.22 -2.54 6.80
C GLY A 42 12.48 -2.37 5.29
N VAL A 43 12.66 -3.48 4.57
CA VAL A 43 12.98 -3.50 3.14
C VAL A 43 11.79 -4.06 2.37
N ALA A 44 11.40 -3.37 1.31
CA ALA A 44 10.44 -3.87 0.34
C ALA A 44 11.17 -4.28 -0.94
N THR A 45 10.95 -5.50 -1.41
CA THR A 45 11.49 -6.01 -2.68
C THR A 45 10.34 -6.31 -3.63
N THR A 46 10.40 -5.76 -4.83
CA THR A 46 9.40 -6.04 -5.87
C THR A 46 10.05 -6.87 -6.98
N GLU A 47 9.45 -8.01 -7.26
CA GLU A 47 9.88 -8.92 -8.32
C GLU A 47 8.85 -8.88 -9.44
N TYR A 48 9.27 -8.63 -10.66
CA TYR A 48 8.39 -8.60 -11.83
C TYR A 48 8.60 -9.87 -12.68
N SER A 49 7.50 -10.60 -12.90
CA SER A 49 7.49 -11.72 -13.83
C SER A 49 7.54 -11.26 -15.29
N TYR A 50 7.88 -12.14 -16.21
CA TYR A 50 7.85 -11.86 -17.65
C TYR A 50 6.45 -11.44 -18.13
N ASP A 51 5.38 -11.99 -17.57
CA ASP A 51 4.01 -11.58 -17.88
C ASP A 51 3.75 -10.10 -17.57
N ILE A 52 4.27 -9.63 -16.43
CA ILE A 52 4.17 -8.21 -16.05
C ILE A 52 4.98 -7.35 -17.01
N MET A 53 6.17 -7.79 -17.37
CA MET A 53 7.01 -7.05 -18.32
C MET A 53 6.35 -7.00 -19.70
N ARG A 54 5.77 -8.12 -20.21
CA ARG A 54 4.98 -8.14 -21.46
C ARG A 54 3.82 -7.16 -21.39
N TYR A 55 3.04 -7.18 -20.28
CA TYR A 55 1.95 -6.25 -20.06
C TYR A 55 2.42 -4.79 -20.14
N ILE A 56 3.56 -4.45 -19.51
CA ILE A 56 4.11 -3.09 -19.55
C ILE A 56 4.55 -2.72 -20.96
N PHE A 57 5.28 -3.57 -21.64
CA PHE A 57 5.69 -3.32 -23.02
C PHE A 57 4.49 -3.10 -23.94
N LYS A 58 3.50 -3.98 -23.87
CA LYS A 58 2.30 -3.98 -24.71
C LYS A 58 1.47 -2.70 -24.55
N PHE A 59 1.22 -2.29 -23.35
CA PHE A 59 0.28 -1.19 -23.08
C PHE A 59 0.94 0.17 -22.92
N TYR A 60 2.24 0.22 -22.68
CA TYR A 60 2.90 1.49 -22.35
C TYR A 60 4.07 1.84 -23.28
N THR A 61 4.39 1.00 -24.27
CA THR A 61 5.49 1.29 -25.20
C THR A 61 5.08 1.14 -26.65
N THR A 62 5.91 1.67 -27.55
CA THR A 62 5.71 1.54 -29.00
C THR A 62 6.17 0.20 -29.56
N ILE A 63 6.85 -0.63 -28.77
CA ILE A 63 7.36 -1.97 -29.20
C ILE A 63 6.55 -3.12 -28.63
N GLY A 64 5.35 -2.85 -28.12
CA GLY A 64 4.52 -3.85 -27.45
C GLY A 64 4.15 -5.04 -28.31
N ASP A 65 3.79 -4.80 -29.57
CA ASP A 65 3.42 -5.87 -30.50
C ASP A 65 4.62 -6.77 -30.83
N GLU A 66 5.82 -6.20 -30.96
CA GLU A 66 7.04 -6.94 -31.20
C GLU A 66 7.40 -7.84 -30.00
N VAL A 67 7.18 -7.35 -28.78
CA VAL A 67 7.46 -8.10 -27.54
C VAL A 67 6.44 -9.20 -27.28
N ASP A 68 5.20 -9.03 -27.69
CA ASP A 68 4.11 -10.00 -27.48
C ASP A 68 4.36 -11.33 -28.23
N GLU A 69 5.17 -11.31 -29.30
CA GLU A 69 5.53 -12.47 -30.10
C GLU A 69 6.77 -13.24 -29.57
N LEU A 70 7.53 -12.66 -28.64
CA LEU A 70 8.75 -13.26 -28.10
C LEU A 70 8.44 -14.39 -27.11
N THR A 71 9.29 -15.41 -27.07
CA THR A 71 9.34 -16.38 -25.97
C THR A 71 9.89 -15.74 -24.69
N ASP A 72 9.78 -16.41 -23.54
CA ASP A 72 10.31 -15.88 -22.27
C ASP A 72 11.83 -15.75 -22.32
N ASP A 73 12.55 -16.71 -22.92
CA ASP A 73 14.00 -16.66 -23.09
C ASP A 73 14.44 -15.49 -24.00
N GLU A 74 13.69 -15.24 -25.08
CA GLU A 74 13.95 -14.11 -25.98
C GLU A 74 13.64 -12.77 -25.32
N LEU A 75 12.60 -12.71 -24.48
CA LEU A 75 12.28 -11.52 -23.70
C LEU A 75 13.35 -11.24 -22.65
N GLU A 76 13.84 -12.28 -21.96
CA GLU A 76 14.94 -12.17 -21.01
C GLU A 76 16.20 -11.62 -21.70
N ASP A 77 16.58 -12.17 -22.84
CA ASP A 77 17.71 -11.70 -23.63
C ASP A 77 17.53 -10.24 -24.10
N LEU A 78 16.31 -9.87 -24.52
CA LEU A 78 15.99 -8.49 -24.87
C LEU A 78 16.15 -7.53 -23.67
N ILE A 79 15.73 -7.93 -22.48
CA ILE A 79 15.82 -7.13 -21.26
C ILE A 79 17.28 -6.99 -20.82
N GLU A 80 18.04 -8.08 -20.82
CA GLU A 80 19.42 -8.10 -20.31
C GLU A 80 20.44 -7.58 -21.32
N ASN A 81 20.33 -7.98 -22.58
CA ASN A 81 21.32 -7.76 -23.62
C ASN A 81 20.85 -6.86 -24.76
N GLY A 82 19.65 -6.30 -24.66
CA GLY A 82 19.10 -5.41 -25.67
C GLY A 82 19.99 -4.19 -25.95
N ASN A 83 19.85 -3.61 -27.12
CA ASN A 83 20.62 -2.44 -27.54
C ASN A 83 20.39 -1.23 -26.63
N HIS A 84 21.16 -0.14 -26.82
CA HIS A 84 21.07 1.07 -26.00
C HIS A 84 19.65 1.67 -25.90
N LYS A 85 18.85 1.49 -26.94
CA LYS A 85 17.44 1.93 -26.98
C LYS A 85 16.59 1.14 -25.97
N ILE A 86 16.73 -0.19 -25.99
CA ILE A 86 16.04 -1.09 -25.04
C ILE A 86 16.54 -0.85 -23.61
N GLN A 87 17.84 -0.73 -23.41
CA GLN A 87 18.40 -0.42 -22.10
C GLN A 87 17.91 0.93 -21.54
N GLY A 88 17.76 1.94 -22.41
CA GLY A 88 17.18 3.22 -22.05
C GLY A 88 15.70 3.08 -21.66
N LEU A 89 14.94 2.29 -22.41
CA LEU A 89 13.53 2.00 -22.13
C LEU A 89 13.38 1.25 -20.79
N MET A 90 14.20 0.24 -20.53
CA MET A 90 14.21 -0.51 -19.28
C MET A 90 14.48 0.37 -18.06
N ARG A 91 15.41 1.31 -18.18
CA ARG A 91 15.65 2.30 -17.11
C ARG A 91 14.41 3.17 -16.85
N ALA A 92 13.78 3.65 -17.91
CA ALA A 92 12.57 4.48 -17.78
C ALA A 92 11.36 3.71 -17.19
N ILE A 93 11.19 2.42 -17.57
CA ILE A 93 10.19 1.52 -16.99
C ILE A 93 10.50 1.29 -15.50
N THR A 94 11.74 0.95 -15.17
CA THR A 94 12.17 0.71 -13.78
C THR A 94 11.91 1.94 -12.90
N GLU A 95 12.19 3.14 -13.39
CA GLU A 95 11.93 4.38 -12.66
C GLU A 95 10.43 4.61 -12.47
N MET A 96 9.63 4.38 -13.52
CA MET A 96 8.16 4.47 -13.43
C MET A 96 7.60 3.50 -12.37
N LEU A 97 8.05 2.25 -12.37
CA LEU A 97 7.61 1.25 -11.40
C LEU A 97 8.07 1.59 -9.98
N ARG A 98 9.27 2.13 -9.83
CA ARG A 98 9.79 2.60 -8.53
C ARG A 98 8.95 3.75 -7.98
N GLU A 99 8.58 4.72 -8.81
CA GLU A 99 7.68 5.81 -8.41
C GLU A 99 6.33 5.27 -7.93
N ILE A 100 5.75 4.29 -8.66
CA ILE A 100 4.49 3.64 -8.30
C ILE A 100 4.63 2.87 -6.99
N ALA A 101 5.68 2.08 -6.82
CA ALA A 101 5.95 1.33 -5.60
C ALA A 101 6.12 2.25 -4.39
N SER A 102 6.90 3.31 -4.51
CA SER A 102 7.12 4.28 -3.43
C SER A 102 5.82 4.95 -2.98
N ASN A 103 4.98 5.37 -3.92
CA ASN A 103 3.69 5.97 -3.63
C ASN A 103 2.74 4.97 -2.95
N SER A 104 2.73 3.71 -3.41
CA SER A 104 1.89 2.66 -2.83
C SER A 104 2.32 2.28 -1.42
N LEU A 105 3.62 2.22 -1.13
CA LEU A 105 4.16 2.00 0.20
C LEU A 105 3.80 3.14 1.16
N TYR A 106 3.90 4.38 0.72
CA TYR A 106 3.53 5.53 1.54
C TYR A 106 2.03 5.53 1.89
N GLU A 107 1.16 5.20 0.92
CA GLU A 107 -0.29 5.06 1.15
C GLU A 107 -0.56 3.94 2.18
N LEU A 108 0.14 2.81 2.09
CA LEU A 108 0.00 1.68 3.02
C LEU A 108 0.48 2.03 4.43
N GLU A 109 1.64 2.65 4.58
CA GLU A 109 2.16 3.11 5.87
C GLU A 109 1.20 4.09 6.56
N SER A 110 0.63 5.03 5.80
CA SER A 110 -0.36 5.97 6.30
C SER A 110 -1.63 5.26 6.77
N ALA A 111 -2.12 4.28 6.01
CA ALA A 111 -3.29 3.49 6.39
C ALA A 111 -3.04 2.65 7.65
N ILE A 112 -1.88 2.01 7.77
CA ILE A 112 -1.48 1.24 8.97
C ILE A 112 -1.39 2.16 10.19
N LYS A 113 -0.80 3.34 10.06
CA LYS A 113 -0.72 4.32 11.14
C LYS A 113 -2.10 4.72 11.63
N THR A 114 -2.99 5.08 10.71
CA THR A 114 -4.38 5.46 11.03
C THR A 114 -5.13 4.32 11.73
N TYR A 115 -5.00 3.09 11.24
CA TYR A 115 -5.59 1.91 11.86
C TYR A 115 -5.10 1.70 13.30
N ASN A 116 -3.79 1.81 13.53
CA ASN A 116 -3.20 1.65 14.85
C ASN A 116 -3.63 2.75 15.83
N GLU A 117 -3.81 3.98 15.35
CA GLU A 117 -4.33 5.10 16.15
C GLU A 117 -5.79 4.87 16.53
N GLN A 118 -6.64 4.42 15.61
CA GLN A 118 -8.03 4.06 15.87
C GLN A 118 -8.14 2.93 16.89
N LYS A 119 -7.36 1.86 16.73
CA LYS A 119 -7.34 0.73 17.66
C LYS A 119 -6.97 1.17 19.08
N LYS A 120 -5.96 2.03 19.24
CA LYS A 120 -5.60 2.61 20.55
C LYS A 120 -6.72 3.45 21.15
N ALA A 121 -7.41 4.25 20.34
CA ALA A 121 -8.54 5.06 20.79
C ALA A 121 -9.69 4.18 21.27
N ASP A 122 -10.02 3.10 20.57
CA ASP A 122 -11.08 2.14 20.95
C ASP A 122 -10.73 1.42 22.26
N GLU A 123 -9.48 0.99 22.43
CA GLU A 123 -9.02 0.39 23.69
C GLU A 123 -9.11 1.35 24.89
N LEU A 124 -8.78 2.64 24.69
CA LEU A 124 -8.93 3.65 25.71
C LEU A 124 -10.39 3.93 26.06
N LEU A 125 -11.27 3.97 25.06
CA LEU A 125 -12.70 4.13 25.24
C LEU A 125 -13.31 2.98 26.04
N GLN A 126 -12.93 1.74 25.71
CA GLN A 126 -13.37 0.55 26.46
C GLN A 126 -12.92 0.60 27.93
N LYS A 127 -11.66 0.99 28.19
CA LYS A 127 -11.14 1.18 29.55
C LYS A 127 -11.91 2.27 30.31
N ALA A 128 -12.17 3.40 29.67
CA ALA A 128 -12.92 4.50 30.26
C ALA A 128 -14.35 4.08 30.62
N ASN A 129 -15.04 3.36 29.72
CA ASN A 129 -16.37 2.85 29.97
C ASN A 129 -16.43 1.82 31.12
N LYS A 130 -15.40 0.97 31.25
CA LYS A 130 -15.27 0.05 32.36
C LYS A 130 -15.10 0.77 33.69
N LEU A 131 -14.20 1.75 33.75
CA LEU A 131 -13.99 2.57 34.94
C LEU A 131 -15.24 3.35 35.33
N LYS A 132 -15.97 3.88 34.36
CA LYS A 132 -17.23 4.57 34.61
C LYS A 132 -18.25 3.66 35.29
N LYS A 133 -18.44 2.43 34.80
CA LYS A 133 -19.34 1.44 35.42
C LYS A 133 -18.91 1.09 36.84
N GLU A 134 -17.62 0.87 37.08
CA GLU A 134 -17.11 0.60 38.43
C GLU A 134 -17.32 1.76 39.39
N LEU A 135 -17.23 3.00 38.95
CA LEU A 135 -17.54 4.19 39.74
C LEU A 135 -19.03 4.29 40.06
N GLU A 136 -19.89 4.07 39.08
CA GLU A 136 -21.36 4.08 39.28
C GLU A 136 -21.77 3.02 40.28
N GLU A 137 -21.23 1.81 40.22
CA GLU A 137 -21.51 0.74 41.19
C GLU A 137 -21.03 1.12 42.60
N LYS A 138 -19.84 1.70 42.76
CA LYS A 138 -19.35 2.17 44.06
C LYS A 138 -20.19 3.31 44.63
N MET A 139 -20.65 4.24 43.79
CA MET A 139 -21.54 5.32 44.21
C MET A 139 -22.89 4.80 44.68
N ASN A 140 -23.48 3.83 43.96
CA ASN A 140 -24.73 3.20 44.32
C ASN A 140 -24.64 2.42 45.65
N LEU A 141 -23.50 1.71 45.86
CA LEU A 141 -23.23 1.02 47.13
C LEU A 141 -23.10 2.00 48.31
N ASN A 142 -22.45 3.13 48.10
CA ASN A 142 -22.30 4.16 49.14
C ASN A 142 -23.65 4.81 49.47
N ASN A 143 -24.49 5.10 48.49
CA ASN A 143 -25.83 5.66 48.69
C ASN A 143 -26.71 4.68 49.50
N LYS A 144 -26.72 3.38 49.16
CA LYS A 144 -27.42 2.35 49.92
C LYS A 144 -26.96 2.24 51.36
N LYS A 145 -25.64 2.35 51.64
CA LYS A 145 -25.07 2.36 53.00
C LYS A 145 -25.48 3.60 53.78
N LEU A 146 -25.59 4.75 53.14
CA LEU A 146 -26.08 6.01 53.77
C LEU A 146 -27.56 5.92 54.15
N ASP A 147 -28.39 5.36 53.28
CA ASP A 147 -29.83 5.18 53.55
C ASP A 147 -30.08 4.17 54.67
N LEU A 148 -29.34 3.05 54.70
CA LEU A 148 -29.37 2.12 55.81
C LEU A 148 -28.99 2.75 57.16
N LYS A 149 -27.96 3.61 57.20
CA LYS A 149 -27.54 4.33 58.38
C LYS A 149 -28.64 5.29 58.87
N LYS A 150 -29.34 6.01 57.95
CA LYS A 150 -30.45 6.90 58.28
C LYS A 150 -31.65 6.10 58.88
N LEU A 151 -32.00 4.98 58.30
CA LEU A 151 -33.06 4.11 58.77
C LEU A 151 -32.80 3.53 60.19
N LEU A 152 -31.55 3.15 60.47
CA LEU A 152 -31.13 2.67 61.80
C LEU A 152 -31.13 3.74 62.87
N LYS A 153 -30.84 5.01 62.51
CA LYS A 153 -30.94 6.16 63.44
C LYS A 153 -32.39 6.49 63.83
N ASN A 154 -33.29 6.42 62.85
CA ASN A 154 -34.73 6.71 63.09
C ASN A 154 -35.47 5.63 63.87
N LYS A 155 -34.91 4.42 64.06
CA LYS A 155 -35.50 3.35 64.92
C LYS A 155 -35.02 3.41 66.39
N LYS A 156 -34.11 4.30 66.73
CA LYS A 156 -33.60 4.46 68.11
C LYS A 156 -34.16 5.66 68.84
N ASN A 157 -35.07 6.42 68.23
CA ASN A 157 -35.91 7.44 68.89
C ASN A 157 -37.34 6.93 68.88
#